data_92bbf95d4642b1c23411cd6fc5991c12
#
_entry.id   92bbf95d4642b1c23411cd6fc5991c12
#
_cell.length_a   1.000
_cell.length_b   1.000
_cell.length_c   1.000
_cell.angle_alpha   90.00
_cell.angle_beta   90.00
_cell.angle_gamma   90.00
#
_symmetry.space_group_name_H-M   'P 1'
#
loop_
_entity.id
_entity.type
_entity.pdbx_description
1 polymer ?
#
loop_
_entity_poly.entity_id
_entity_poly.type
_entity_poly.pdbx_seq_one_letter_code
_entity_poly.pdbx_strand_id
1 'polypeptide(L)'
;MALKGLDIFKLSPKKNCKECGSPTCMAFCMKVAQGAIAIDKCPYFSDDAKAMLNEQTAPPMKTITFGKDHKLGGETVLFRHEKTLVNKNLYSVPVSTAMSDAEVDAKLAALTKIDYERIGERMYVETIFVRNEGTDAAAYAALAKKAAAAGRDLILECWDVDCAKAALAEVKDGKPILDGATPANWEAMNAVAKEAGVVLGVWAETLADLYDTVKKLEAAGNKNLVLDVTGKNAKQTLANAVLVRRTALKDGDRSFGYPSIVNLSKICGGDMHLETAYASMFTEKYASIIVLDNMTYAQALPLYGLRQNIFTDPQKPMKVESKIYPLNGADENSPCALTVDFALTYFLVSGELERSNQPVNLIITDASGMSVLTAWAAGKFSSTSVKKTFADLDIENKIKNRTLIIPGKVAVMKGEIAEKLPGWNVVVGPTEAVQLPKYMKDKEYEAAAAAAAAEAAAKAANAPKEEVKELSFEELLATKVPAIEKVDMGVKYKGYNPESKTFVTIGERIHCISPVIRKAMDERDPAPILKRAAEQIAAGATYLD
;
A
#
# COMPACT_ATOMS: atom_id res chain seq x y z
N MET A 1 -3.66 27.25 -13.63
CA MET A 1 -2.88 27.85 -12.52
C MET A 1 -3.49 27.42 -11.21
N ALA A 2 -2.69 26.91 -10.28
CA ALA A 2 -3.19 26.57 -8.94
C ALA A 2 -3.75 27.84 -8.26
N LEU A 3 -4.98 27.79 -7.79
CA LEU A 3 -5.62 28.87 -7.06
C LEU A 3 -4.82 29.19 -5.79
N LYS A 4 -4.48 30.45 -5.61
CA LYS A 4 -3.85 30.90 -4.36
C LYS A 4 -4.96 31.23 -3.35
N GLY A 5 -4.70 30.96 -2.08
CA GLY A 5 -5.67 31.26 -1.01
C GLY A 5 -6.18 32.70 -1.02
N LEU A 6 -5.37 33.64 -1.52
CA LEU A 6 -5.76 35.06 -1.71
C LEU A 6 -6.85 35.23 -2.78
N ASP A 7 -6.85 34.42 -3.83
CA ASP A 7 -7.87 34.54 -4.89
C ASP A 7 -9.21 34.00 -4.41
N ILE A 8 -9.19 32.90 -3.64
CA ILE A 8 -10.37 32.37 -2.94
C ILE A 8 -10.89 33.39 -1.91
N PHE A 9 -9.97 34.06 -1.19
CA PHE A 9 -10.35 35.05 -0.19
C PHE A 9 -11.06 36.28 -0.76
N LYS A 10 -10.74 36.68 -2.00
CA LYS A 10 -11.46 37.78 -2.70
C LYS A 10 -12.95 37.47 -2.85
N LEU A 11 -13.30 36.20 -3.06
CA LEU A 11 -14.67 35.71 -3.22
C LEU A 11 -15.34 35.35 -1.88
N SER A 12 -14.58 35.39 -0.80
CA SER A 12 -15.09 35.00 0.52
C SER A 12 -16.01 36.06 1.12
N PRO A 13 -16.96 35.66 1.97
CA PRO A 13 -17.87 36.59 2.67
C PRO A 13 -17.19 37.48 3.71
N LYS A 14 -15.92 37.24 4.02
CA LYS A 14 -15.07 38.00 4.98
C LYS A 14 -15.65 38.21 6.39
N LYS A 15 -16.63 37.39 6.78
CA LYS A 15 -17.35 37.49 8.06
C LYS A 15 -16.53 37.08 9.28
N ASN A 16 -15.50 36.25 9.11
CA ASN A 16 -14.71 35.67 10.20
C ASN A 16 -15.54 35.01 11.31
N CYS A 17 -16.69 34.43 10.96
CA CYS A 17 -17.67 33.87 11.90
C CYS A 17 -17.21 32.59 12.62
N LYS A 18 -16.14 31.93 12.12
CA LYS A 18 -15.58 30.66 12.63
C LYS A 18 -16.47 29.42 12.47
N GLU A 19 -17.66 29.51 11.88
CA GLU A 19 -18.60 28.39 11.70
C GLU A 19 -18.04 27.26 10.82
N CYS A 20 -17.10 27.56 9.90
CA CYS A 20 -16.38 26.57 9.12
C CYS A 20 -15.24 25.86 9.89
N GLY A 21 -15.07 26.15 11.18
CA GLY A 21 -13.99 25.58 12.02
C GLY A 21 -12.61 26.20 11.77
N SER A 22 -12.53 27.33 11.05
CA SER A 22 -11.27 28.05 10.83
C SER A 22 -11.31 29.40 11.58
N PRO A 23 -10.19 29.89 12.14
CA PRO A 23 -10.16 31.09 12.97
C PRO A 23 -10.48 32.37 12.17
N THR A 24 -10.17 32.39 10.87
CA THR A 24 -10.47 33.50 9.96
C THR A 24 -10.86 32.99 8.58
N CYS A 25 -11.57 33.81 7.79
CA CYS A 25 -11.87 33.48 6.39
C CYS A 25 -10.59 33.31 5.56
N MET A 26 -9.53 34.07 5.82
CA MET A 26 -8.24 33.90 5.17
C MET A 26 -7.62 32.52 5.47
N ALA A 27 -7.61 32.08 6.74
CA ALA A 27 -7.11 30.77 7.13
C ALA A 27 -7.92 29.62 6.50
N PHE A 28 -9.25 29.80 6.39
CA PHE A 28 -10.12 28.88 5.66
C PHE A 28 -9.73 28.79 4.18
N CYS A 29 -9.63 29.94 3.50
CA CYS A 29 -9.28 30.00 2.08
C CYS A 29 -7.90 29.42 1.78
N MET A 30 -6.91 29.59 2.68
CA MET A 30 -5.60 28.94 2.54
C MET A 30 -5.70 27.43 2.64
N LYS A 31 -6.50 26.90 3.57
CA LYS A 31 -6.73 25.45 3.69
C LYS A 31 -7.49 24.88 2.49
N VAL A 32 -8.46 25.62 1.93
CA VAL A 32 -9.14 25.23 0.68
C VAL A 32 -8.17 25.19 -0.48
N ALA A 33 -7.31 26.20 -0.64
CA ALA A 33 -6.29 26.23 -1.69
C ALA A 33 -5.29 25.08 -1.58
N GLN A 34 -5.04 24.56 -0.37
CA GLN A 34 -4.19 23.40 -0.10
C GLN A 34 -4.95 22.06 -0.24
N GLY A 35 -6.26 22.08 -0.53
CA GLY A 35 -7.09 20.88 -0.58
C GLY A 35 -7.37 20.22 0.78
N ALA A 36 -7.04 20.88 1.88
CA ALA A 36 -7.20 20.34 3.23
C ALA A 36 -8.66 20.41 3.76
N ILE A 37 -9.48 21.31 3.21
CA ILE A 37 -10.89 21.51 3.59
C ILE A 37 -11.69 21.83 2.33
N ALA A 38 -12.90 21.25 2.20
CA ALA A 38 -13.83 21.57 1.13
C ALA A 38 -14.47 22.95 1.33
N ILE A 39 -14.70 23.69 0.23
CA ILE A 39 -15.31 25.04 0.24
C ILE A 39 -16.73 25.00 0.83
N ASP A 40 -17.45 23.89 0.64
CA ASP A 40 -18.84 23.70 1.09
C ASP A 40 -19.00 23.78 2.63
N LYS A 41 -17.90 23.64 3.39
CA LYS A 41 -17.91 23.84 4.83
C LYS A 41 -18.22 25.28 5.25
N CYS A 42 -18.09 26.26 4.34
CA CYS A 42 -18.50 27.62 4.62
C CYS A 42 -19.95 27.86 4.17
N PRO A 43 -20.90 28.13 5.06
CA PRO A 43 -22.30 28.34 4.68
C PRO A 43 -22.55 29.65 3.94
N TYR A 44 -21.60 30.59 3.96
CA TYR A 44 -21.79 31.96 3.47
C TYR A 44 -21.13 32.24 2.11
N PHE A 45 -20.46 31.30 1.47
CA PHE A 45 -20.11 31.46 0.06
C PHE A 45 -21.37 31.35 -0.80
N SER A 46 -21.48 32.18 -1.83
CA SER A 46 -22.56 32.05 -2.80
C SER A 46 -22.44 30.72 -3.56
N ASP A 47 -23.55 30.17 -4.01
CA ASP A 47 -23.55 28.88 -4.73
C ASP A 47 -22.75 28.98 -6.03
N ASP A 48 -22.78 30.12 -6.73
CA ASP A 48 -21.95 30.38 -7.91
C ASP A 48 -20.45 30.38 -7.56
N ALA A 49 -20.07 31.04 -6.46
CA ALA A 49 -18.68 31.05 -6.01
C ALA A 49 -18.22 29.63 -5.55
N LYS A 50 -19.10 28.87 -4.88
CA LYS A 50 -18.82 27.47 -4.54
C LYS A 50 -18.64 26.61 -5.77
N ALA A 51 -19.56 26.71 -6.75
CA ALA A 51 -19.48 25.96 -8.00
C ALA A 51 -18.18 26.26 -8.77
N MET A 52 -17.86 27.55 -8.93
CA MET A 52 -16.64 28.00 -9.62
C MET A 52 -15.38 27.54 -8.87
N LEU A 53 -15.34 27.66 -7.54
CA LEU A 53 -14.17 27.26 -6.75
C LEU A 53 -14.04 25.74 -6.66
N ASN A 54 -15.14 24.99 -6.51
CA ASN A 54 -15.13 23.53 -6.57
C ASN A 54 -14.61 23.04 -7.94
N GLU A 55 -15.02 23.66 -9.03
CA GLU A 55 -14.50 23.32 -10.36
C GLU A 55 -13.00 23.64 -10.51
N GLN A 56 -12.52 24.74 -9.95
CA GLN A 56 -11.12 25.15 -10.00
C GLN A 56 -10.22 24.42 -9.01
N THR A 57 -10.74 23.99 -7.87
CA THR A 57 -10.00 23.23 -6.83
C THR A 57 -10.15 21.72 -6.97
N ALA A 58 -11.08 21.24 -7.80
CA ALA A 58 -11.24 19.83 -8.08
C ALA A 58 -9.92 19.22 -8.61
N PRO A 59 -9.60 17.99 -8.24
CA PRO A 59 -8.44 17.29 -8.77
C PRO A 59 -8.40 17.35 -10.31
N PRO A 60 -7.21 17.41 -10.92
CA PRO A 60 -7.09 17.37 -12.39
C PRO A 60 -7.74 16.14 -13.00
N MET A 61 -7.64 14.99 -12.30
CA MET A 61 -8.35 13.78 -12.64
C MET A 61 -9.65 13.69 -11.85
N LYS A 62 -10.76 13.54 -12.56
CA LYS A 62 -12.10 13.39 -11.95
C LYS A 62 -12.23 12.03 -11.30
N THR A 63 -12.92 11.97 -10.16
CA THR A 63 -13.37 10.72 -9.55
C THR A 63 -14.73 10.35 -10.13
N ILE A 64 -14.82 9.19 -10.76
CA ILE A 64 -16.05 8.64 -11.32
C ILE A 64 -16.48 7.46 -10.46
N THR A 65 -17.75 7.41 -10.10
CA THR A 65 -18.35 6.31 -9.32
C THR A 65 -19.31 5.53 -10.21
N PHE A 66 -19.24 4.21 -10.18
CA PHE A 66 -20.14 3.31 -10.89
C PHE A 66 -20.40 2.03 -10.09
N GLY A 67 -21.33 1.21 -10.56
CA GLY A 67 -21.68 -0.01 -9.85
C GLY A 67 -22.25 0.30 -8.46
N LYS A 68 -21.95 -0.56 -7.50
CA LYS A 68 -22.39 -0.39 -6.11
C LYS A 68 -21.63 0.75 -5.44
N ASP A 69 -20.28 0.71 -5.48
CA ASP A 69 -19.44 1.71 -4.78
C ASP A 69 -18.05 1.88 -5.40
N HIS A 70 -17.79 1.38 -6.61
CA HIS A 70 -16.48 1.50 -7.24
C HIS A 70 -16.17 2.93 -7.63
N LYS A 71 -14.99 3.40 -7.23
CA LYS A 71 -14.46 4.72 -7.54
C LYS A 71 -13.21 4.59 -8.40
N LEU A 72 -13.17 5.35 -9.49
CA LEU A 72 -12.07 5.41 -10.43
C LEU A 72 -11.52 6.83 -10.55
N GLY A 73 -10.24 6.96 -10.87
CA GLY A 73 -9.63 8.27 -11.09
C GLY A 73 -9.28 9.02 -9.80
N GLY A 74 -9.27 10.35 -9.85
CA GLY A 74 -8.95 11.19 -8.69
C GLY A 74 -7.47 11.38 -8.45
N GLU A 75 -6.58 10.87 -9.30
CA GLU A 75 -5.14 11.02 -9.15
C GLU A 75 -4.70 12.47 -9.30
N THR A 76 -3.69 12.83 -8.50
CA THR A 76 -3.11 14.17 -8.44
C THR A 76 -1.62 14.19 -8.83
N VAL A 77 -1.00 13.03 -8.97
CA VAL A 77 0.43 12.88 -9.26
C VAL A 77 0.67 11.86 -10.38
N LEU A 78 1.79 12.02 -11.09
CA LEU A 78 2.20 11.09 -12.15
C LEU A 78 2.88 9.84 -11.60
N PHE A 79 3.60 9.99 -10.49
CA PHE A 79 4.46 8.93 -9.96
C PHE A 79 4.09 8.60 -8.52
N ARG A 80 4.04 7.32 -8.22
CA ARG A 80 3.71 6.80 -6.89
C ARG A 80 4.58 7.37 -5.76
N HIS A 81 5.86 7.59 -6.03
CA HIS A 81 6.79 8.12 -5.01
C HIS A 81 6.52 9.58 -4.61
N GLU A 82 5.75 10.31 -5.38
CA GLU A 82 5.35 11.69 -5.04
C GLU A 82 4.22 11.71 -4.01
N LYS A 83 3.30 10.75 -4.11
CA LYS A 83 2.15 10.59 -3.21
C LYS A 83 1.47 9.25 -3.47
N THR A 84 0.73 8.75 -2.47
CA THR A 84 -0.14 7.58 -2.63
C THR A 84 -1.14 7.80 -3.78
N LEU A 85 -1.28 6.80 -4.66
CA LEU A 85 -2.34 6.76 -5.66
C LEU A 85 -3.71 6.61 -4.99
N VAL A 86 -4.75 7.19 -5.58
CA VAL A 86 -6.03 7.39 -4.88
C VAL A 86 -6.94 6.18 -4.96
N ASN A 87 -7.42 5.84 -6.17
CA ASN A 87 -8.35 4.74 -6.37
C ASN A 87 -7.66 3.58 -7.08
N LYS A 88 -7.83 2.37 -6.53
CA LYS A 88 -7.24 1.15 -7.10
C LYS A 88 -7.81 0.88 -8.49
N ASN A 89 -6.97 0.39 -9.40
CA ASN A 89 -7.47 -0.14 -10.65
C ASN A 89 -8.31 -1.40 -10.43
N LEU A 90 -9.27 -1.61 -11.29
CA LEU A 90 -10.15 -2.80 -11.28
C LEU A 90 -9.74 -3.74 -12.40
N TYR A 91 -9.94 -5.04 -12.17
CA TYR A 91 -9.80 -6.06 -13.20
C TYR A 91 -11.18 -6.52 -13.68
N SER A 92 -11.29 -6.72 -14.99
CA SER A 92 -12.51 -7.14 -15.67
C SER A 92 -12.24 -8.33 -16.56
N VAL A 93 -13.22 -9.23 -16.67
CA VAL A 93 -13.16 -10.40 -17.57
C VAL A 93 -14.33 -10.34 -18.53
N PRO A 94 -14.10 -10.49 -19.87
CA PRO A 94 -15.15 -10.36 -20.86
C PRO A 94 -15.99 -11.63 -21.00
N VAL A 95 -17.28 -11.43 -21.20
CA VAL A 95 -18.21 -12.39 -21.83
C VAL A 95 -18.79 -11.74 -23.09
N SER A 96 -19.12 -12.51 -24.11
CA SER A 96 -19.49 -12.00 -25.42
C SER A 96 -20.73 -12.69 -25.97
N THR A 97 -21.51 -11.96 -26.77
CA THR A 97 -22.64 -12.54 -27.53
C THR A 97 -22.21 -13.57 -28.58
N ALA A 98 -20.92 -13.64 -28.93
CA ALA A 98 -20.40 -14.68 -29.81
C ALA A 98 -20.10 -16.00 -29.08
N MET A 99 -20.10 -16.02 -27.74
CA MET A 99 -19.91 -17.24 -26.94
C MET A 99 -21.21 -18.04 -26.83
N SER A 100 -21.07 -19.36 -26.77
CA SER A 100 -22.19 -20.22 -26.37
C SER A 100 -22.55 -20.02 -24.89
N ASP A 101 -23.78 -20.36 -24.52
CA ASP A 101 -24.24 -20.29 -23.14
C ASP A 101 -23.35 -21.07 -22.17
N ALA A 102 -22.86 -22.24 -22.60
CA ALA A 102 -21.98 -23.08 -21.79
C ALA A 102 -20.59 -22.41 -21.54
N GLU A 103 -20.03 -21.73 -22.54
CA GLU A 103 -18.80 -20.97 -22.40
C GLU A 103 -18.98 -19.77 -21.48
N VAL A 104 -20.08 -19.03 -21.61
CA VAL A 104 -20.43 -17.94 -20.71
C VAL A 104 -20.54 -18.43 -19.27
N ASP A 105 -21.29 -19.52 -19.03
CA ASP A 105 -21.46 -20.09 -17.70
C ASP A 105 -20.13 -20.55 -17.09
N ALA A 106 -19.30 -21.23 -17.88
CA ALA A 106 -17.98 -21.68 -17.44
C ALA A 106 -17.08 -20.48 -17.05
N LYS A 107 -17.11 -19.41 -17.84
CA LYS A 107 -16.31 -18.20 -17.62
C LYS A 107 -16.80 -17.44 -16.39
N LEU A 108 -18.10 -17.26 -16.21
CA LEU A 108 -18.68 -16.64 -15.02
C LEU A 108 -18.39 -17.46 -13.76
N ALA A 109 -18.48 -18.78 -13.84
CA ALA A 109 -18.14 -19.66 -12.72
C ALA A 109 -16.63 -19.60 -12.38
N ALA A 110 -15.76 -19.49 -13.38
CA ALA A 110 -14.31 -19.39 -13.17
C ALA A 110 -13.93 -18.07 -12.48
N LEU A 111 -14.41 -16.93 -12.98
CA LEU A 111 -14.08 -15.63 -12.40
C LEU A 111 -14.60 -15.46 -10.96
N THR A 112 -15.76 -16.04 -10.62
CA THR A 112 -16.32 -15.97 -9.26
C THR A 112 -15.55 -16.80 -8.23
N LYS A 113 -14.78 -17.80 -8.67
CA LYS A 113 -13.87 -18.58 -7.80
C LYS A 113 -12.64 -17.80 -7.35
N ILE A 114 -12.28 -16.75 -8.08
CA ILE A 114 -11.21 -15.83 -7.66
C ILE A 114 -11.79 -14.91 -6.58
N ASP A 115 -11.66 -15.33 -5.34
CA ASP A 115 -12.16 -14.60 -4.16
C ASP A 115 -11.37 -15.06 -2.94
N TYR A 116 -10.45 -14.24 -2.44
CA TYR A 116 -9.61 -14.56 -1.30
C TYR A 116 -9.18 -13.29 -0.55
N GLU A 117 -8.77 -13.45 0.68
CA GLU A 117 -8.25 -12.34 1.49
C GLU A 117 -6.71 -12.31 1.45
N ARG A 118 -6.14 -11.13 1.30
CA ARG A 118 -4.70 -10.88 1.41
C ARG A 118 -4.45 -9.60 2.20
N ILE A 119 -3.83 -9.73 3.38
CA ILE A 119 -3.51 -8.61 4.29
C ILE A 119 -4.73 -7.72 4.55
N GLY A 120 -5.83 -8.34 5.00
CA GLY A 120 -7.06 -7.62 5.36
C GLY A 120 -7.80 -7.00 4.17
N GLU A 121 -7.45 -7.36 2.92
CA GLU A 121 -8.12 -6.89 1.72
C GLU A 121 -8.65 -8.07 0.91
N ARG A 122 -9.93 -8.00 0.53
CA ARG A 122 -10.55 -8.98 -0.35
C ARG A 122 -10.06 -8.79 -1.78
N MET A 123 -9.54 -9.85 -2.38
CA MET A 123 -9.06 -9.92 -3.76
C MET A 123 -10.04 -10.76 -4.58
N TYR A 124 -10.67 -10.14 -5.55
CA TYR A 124 -11.67 -10.77 -6.41
C TYR A 124 -11.77 -10.03 -7.74
N VAL A 125 -12.31 -10.66 -8.78
CA VAL A 125 -12.60 -9.98 -10.04
C VAL A 125 -13.78 -9.05 -9.82
N GLU A 126 -13.56 -7.76 -9.93
CA GLU A 126 -14.53 -6.74 -9.54
C GLU A 126 -15.63 -6.56 -10.58
N THR A 127 -15.28 -6.67 -11.86
CA THR A 127 -16.19 -6.32 -12.94
C THR A 127 -16.25 -7.38 -14.03
N ILE A 128 -17.40 -7.46 -14.72
CA ILE A 128 -17.59 -8.27 -15.91
C ILE A 128 -17.74 -7.33 -17.10
N PHE A 129 -16.98 -7.59 -18.15
CA PHE A 129 -17.01 -6.84 -19.40
C PHE A 129 -17.95 -7.56 -20.39
N VAL A 130 -19.14 -7.01 -20.62
CA VAL A 130 -20.15 -7.63 -21.46
C VAL A 130 -20.05 -7.06 -22.87
N ARG A 131 -19.50 -7.86 -23.79
CA ARG A 131 -19.24 -7.43 -25.17
C ARG A 131 -20.40 -7.81 -26.10
N ASN A 132 -20.84 -6.84 -26.87
CA ASN A 132 -21.74 -7.07 -27.98
C ASN A 132 -20.98 -7.22 -29.30
N GLU A 133 -21.06 -8.37 -29.93
CA GLU A 133 -20.42 -8.65 -31.22
C GLU A 133 -21.47 -8.83 -32.34
N GLY A 134 -22.72 -8.47 -32.09
CA GLY A 134 -23.85 -8.61 -33.03
C GLY A 134 -24.80 -7.43 -32.98
N THR A 135 -25.92 -7.59 -33.65
CA THR A 135 -27.03 -6.61 -33.71
C THR A 135 -28.31 -7.12 -33.06
N ASP A 136 -28.27 -8.29 -32.40
CA ASP A 136 -29.43 -8.86 -31.71
C ASP A 136 -29.51 -8.25 -30.30
N ALA A 137 -30.41 -7.28 -30.16
CA ALA A 137 -30.65 -6.57 -28.92
C ALA A 137 -31.17 -7.47 -27.80
N ALA A 138 -31.97 -8.49 -28.13
CA ALA A 138 -32.52 -9.41 -27.15
C ALA A 138 -31.43 -10.35 -26.61
N ALA A 139 -30.58 -10.88 -27.50
CA ALA A 139 -29.44 -11.71 -27.09
C ALA A 139 -28.47 -10.94 -26.17
N TYR A 140 -28.17 -9.68 -26.50
CA TYR A 140 -27.30 -8.86 -25.70
C TYR A 140 -27.91 -8.50 -24.34
N ALA A 141 -29.20 -8.17 -24.28
CA ALA A 141 -29.91 -7.93 -23.04
C ALA A 141 -29.92 -9.18 -22.12
N ALA A 142 -30.17 -10.37 -22.72
CA ALA A 142 -30.13 -11.62 -21.99
C ALA A 142 -28.73 -11.91 -21.41
N LEU A 143 -27.67 -11.69 -22.19
CA LEU A 143 -26.29 -11.82 -21.73
C LEU A 143 -25.96 -10.85 -20.58
N ALA A 144 -26.38 -9.59 -20.71
CA ALA A 144 -26.17 -8.59 -19.66
C ALA A 144 -26.88 -8.98 -18.35
N LYS A 145 -28.10 -9.44 -18.44
CA LYS A 145 -28.87 -9.98 -17.30
C LYS A 145 -28.21 -11.19 -16.66
N LYS A 146 -27.73 -12.13 -17.47
CA LYS A 146 -27.03 -13.34 -17.03
C LYS A 146 -25.71 -12.95 -16.32
N ALA A 147 -24.94 -12.01 -16.88
CA ALA A 147 -23.71 -11.51 -16.26
C ALA A 147 -23.97 -10.79 -14.93
N ALA A 148 -25.04 -10.00 -14.83
CA ALA A 148 -25.44 -9.33 -13.58
C ALA A 148 -25.74 -10.32 -12.45
N ALA A 149 -26.29 -11.49 -12.76
CA ALA A 149 -26.57 -12.53 -11.78
C ALA A 149 -25.33 -13.11 -11.11
N ALA A 150 -24.14 -12.95 -11.70
CA ALA A 150 -22.87 -13.33 -11.08
C ALA A 150 -22.43 -12.40 -9.91
N GLY A 151 -23.19 -11.32 -9.65
CA GLY A 151 -22.98 -10.44 -8.50
C GLY A 151 -21.75 -9.53 -8.59
N ARG A 152 -21.29 -9.26 -9.82
CA ARG A 152 -20.21 -8.30 -10.13
C ARG A 152 -20.78 -7.08 -10.85
N ASP A 153 -20.08 -5.95 -10.78
CA ASP A 153 -20.48 -4.76 -11.51
C ASP A 153 -20.16 -4.92 -13.01
N LEU A 154 -20.93 -4.25 -13.87
CA LEU A 154 -20.87 -4.49 -15.31
C LEU A 154 -20.26 -3.31 -16.06
N ILE A 155 -19.54 -3.64 -17.14
CA ILE A 155 -19.13 -2.73 -18.20
C ILE A 155 -19.75 -3.27 -19.48
N LEU A 156 -20.67 -2.50 -20.10
CA LEU A 156 -21.40 -2.89 -21.29
C LEU A 156 -20.68 -2.30 -22.52
N GLU A 157 -19.91 -3.13 -23.25
CA GLU A 157 -19.32 -2.72 -24.53
C GLU A 157 -20.33 -2.90 -25.65
N CYS A 158 -20.85 -1.79 -26.15
CA CYS A 158 -21.85 -1.81 -27.21
C CYS A 158 -21.87 -0.51 -28.00
N TRP A 159 -21.67 -0.58 -29.31
CA TRP A 159 -21.70 0.58 -30.20
C TRP A 159 -23.03 0.77 -30.92
N ASP A 160 -23.93 -0.21 -30.81
CA ASP A 160 -25.30 -0.16 -31.31
C ASP A 160 -26.25 0.41 -30.25
N VAL A 161 -27.02 1.43 -30.62
CA VAL A 161 -27.89 2.19 -29.72
C VAL A 161 -29.05 1.36 -29.19
N ASP A 162 -29.64 0.52 -30.04
CA ASP A 162 -30.82 -0.28 -29.66
C ASP A 162 -30.41 -1.45 -28.77
N CYS A 163 -29.25 -2.07 -29.06
CA CYS A 163 -28.67 -3.08 -28.17
C CYS A 163 -28.32 -2.47 -26.80
N ALA A 164 -27.72 -1.28 -26.77
CA ALA A 164 -27.39 -0.58 -25.53
C ALA A 164 -28.63 -0.27 -24.68
N LYS A 165 -29.71 0.21 -25.30
CA LYS A 165 -31.01 0.45 -24.62
C LYS A 165 -31.60 -0.83 -24.05
N ALA A 166 -31.60 -1.91 -24.83
CA ALA A 166 -32.16 -3.20 -24.41
C ALA A 166 -31.37 -3.76 -23.20
N ALA A 167 -30.05 -3.74 -23.26
CA ALA A 167 -29.22 -4.20 -22.12
C ALA A 167 -29.44 -3.34 -20.88
N LEU A 168 -29.44 -2.02 -21.02
CA LEU A 168 -29.64 -1.10 -19.88
C LEU A 168 -31.04 -1.24 -19.27
N ALA A 169 -32.06 -1.56 -20.06
CA ALA A 169 -33.40 -1.84 -19.51
C ALA A 169 -33.39 -2.98 -18.46
N GLU A 170 -32.51 -3.97 -18.62
CA GLU A 170 -32.34 -5.08 -17.69
C GLU A 170 -31.41 -4.80 -16.50
N VAL A 171 -30.37 -3.94 -16.67
CA VAL A 171 -29.28 -3.86 -15.68
C VAL A 171 -28.95 -2.44 -15.19
N LYS A 172 -29.68 -1.39 -15.60
CA LYS A 172 -29.38 0.02 -15.22
C LYS A 172 -29.33 0.26 -13.72
N ASP A 173 -30.12 -0.46 -12.93
CA ASP A 173 -30.17 -0.32 -11.48
C ASP A 173 -28.84 -0.70 -10.81
N GLY A 174 -28.04 -1.56 -11.46
CA GLY A 174 -26.65 -1.86 -11.10
C GLY A 174 -25.67 -0.75 -11.45
N LYS A 175 -26.09 0.36 -12.08
CA LYS A 175 -25.25 1.50 -12.52
C LYS A 175 -24.00 1.07 -13.29
N PRO A 176 -24.14 0.29 -14.38
CA PRO A 176 -22.99 -0.16 -15.16
C PRO A 176 -22.28 1.03 -15.84
N ILE A 177 -21.09 0.76 -16.41
CA ILE A 177 -20.51 1.63 -17.43
C ILE A 177 -21.06 1.21 -18.78
N LEU A 178 -21.58 2.15 -19.57
CA LEU A 178 -21.88 1.93 -20.99
C LEU A 178 -20.66 2.35 -21.82
N ASP A 179 -19.80 1.41 -22.20
CA ASP A 179 -18.63 1.65 -23.04
C ASP A 179 -19.02 1.53 -24.52
N GLY A 180 -19.43 2.67 -25.12
CA GLY A 180 -20.03 2.60 -26.43
C GLY A 180 -20.02 3.89 -27.24
N ALA A 181 -19.59 5.02 -26.70
CA ALA A 181 -19.54 6.27 -27.44
C ALA A 181 -18.30 6.34 -28.34
N THR A 182 -18.53 6.68 -29.61
CA THR A 182 -17.50 6.91 -30.63
C THR A 182 -17.73 8.25 -31.31
N PRO A 183 -16.79 8.78 -32.13
CA PRO A 183 -17.01 9.99 -32.89
C PRO A 183 -18.26 9.98 -33.78
N ALA A 184 -18.71 8.78 -34.17
CA ALA A 184 -19.87 8.61 -35.08
C ALA A 184 -21.22 8.57 -34.37
N ASN A 185 -21.28 8.06 -33.11
CA ASN A 185 -22.54 7.80 -32.41
C ASN A 185 -22.68 8.51 -31.05
N TRP A 186 -21.73 9.37 -30.69
CA TRP A 186 -21.64 9.97 -29.35
C TRP A 186 -22.92 10.68 -28.88
N GLU A 187 -23.67 11.32 -29.76
CA GLU A 187 -24.92 12.04 -29.42
C GLU A 187 -25.98 11.06 -28.93
N ALA A 188 -26.21 9.99 -29.70
CA ALA A 188 -27.21 8.98 -29.40
C ALA A 188 -26.84 8.19 -28.13
N MET A 189 -25.56 7.76 -28.00
CA MET A 189 -25.08 7.08 -26.82
C MET A 189 -25.11 7.95 -25.57
N ASN A 190 -24.82 9.25 -25.71
CA ASN A 190 -24.94 10.20 -24.61
C ASN A 190 -26.38 10.35 -24.13
N ALA A 191 -27.35 10.37 -25.04
CA ALA A 191 -28.76 10.41 -24.68
C ALA A 191 -29.16 9.15 -23.88
N VAL A 192 -28.76 7.96 -24.34
CA VAL A 192 -29.01 6.68 -23.65
C VAL A 192 -28.38 6.65 -22.27
N ALA A 193 -27.10 7.04 -22.15
CA ALA A 193 -26.40 7.05 -20.86
C ALA A 193 -27.02 8.03 -19.86
N LYS A 194 -27.42 9.22 -20.31
CA LYS A 194 -28.10 10.22 -19.47
C LYS A 194 -29.48 9.75 -19.00
N GLU A 195 -30.26 9.17 -19.89
CA GLU A 195 -31.58 8.62 -19.55
C GLU A 195 -31.48 7.50 -18.51
N ALA A 196 -30.48 6.62 -18.67
CA ALA A 196 -30.22 5.54 -17.71
C ALA A 196 -29.49 5.99 -16.44
N GLY A 197 -28.90 7.21 -16.42
CA GLY A 197 -28.12 7.72 -15.30
C GLY A 197 -26.79 6.98 -15.07
N VAL A 198 -26.17 6.45 -16.13
CA VAL A 198 -24.95 5.63 -16.06
C VAL A 198 -23.73 6.35 -16.57
N VAL A 199 -22.54 5.83 -16.26
CA VAL A 199 -21.27 6.33 -16.78
C VAL A 199 -21.13 5.96 -18.25
N LEU A 200 -20.63 6.89 -19.07
CA LEU A 200 -20.39 6.68 -20.49
C LEU A 200 -18.92 6.48 -20.79
N GLY A 201 -18.57 5.32 -21.35
CA GLY A 201 -17.26 5.03 -21.92
C GLY A 201 -17.13 5.60 -23.32
N VAL A 202 -15.97 6.18 -23.62
CA VAL A 202 -15.69 6.87 -24.90
C VAL A 202 -14.44 6.29 -25.51
N TRP A 203 -14.53 5.84 -26.75
CA TRP A 203 -13.42 5.33 -27.53
C TRP A 203 -13.30 6.04 -28.88
N ALA A 204 -12.06 6.18 -29.35
CA ALA A 204 -11.77 6.61 -30.73
C ALA A 204 -10.47 5.98 -31.22
N GLU A 205 -10.29 5.93 -32.55
CA GLU A 205 -9.07 5.35 -33.15
C GLU A 205 -7.82 6.18 -32.84
N THR A 206 -7.97 7.51 -32.75
CA THR A 206 -6.90 8.44 -32.41
C THR A 206 -7.21 9.21 -31.13
N LEU A 207 -6.17 9.66 -30.43
CA LEU A 207 -6.34 10.52 -29.25
C LEU A 207 -6.94 11.90 -29.60
N ALA A 208 -6.72 12.41 -30.83
CA ALA A 208 -7.32 13.65 -31.26
C ALA A 208 -8.84 13.52 -31.39
N ASP A 209 -9.31 12.45 -32.04
CA ASP A 209 -10.75 12.17 -32.18
C ASP A 209 -11.41 11.88 -30.81
N LEU A 210 -10.68 11.18 -29.92
CA LEU A 210 -11.12 10.95 -28.55
C LEU A 210 -11.30 12.29 -27.82
N TYR A 211 -10.31 13.17 -27.89
CA TYR A 211 -10.34 14.49 -27.27
C TYR A 211 -11.52 15.33 -27.75
N ASP A 212 -11.70 15.39 -29.08
CA ASP A 212 -12.79 16.16 -29.69
C ASP A 212 -14.17 15.61 -29.30
N THR A 213 -14.30 14.28 -29.20
CA THR A 213 -15.54 13.63 -28.79
C THR A 213 -15.84 13.93 -27.32
N VAL A 214 -14.83 13.89 -26.44
CA VAL A 214 -14.98 14.27 -25.03
C VAL A 214 -15.40 15.74 -24.90
N LYS A 215 -14.80 16.66 -25.68
CA LYS A 215 -15.20 18.07 -25.69
C LYS A 215 -16.67 18.28 -26.09
N LYS A 216 -17.15 17.54 -27.08
CA LYS A 216 -18.56 17.57 -27.50
C LYS A 216 -19.48 17.06 -26.38
N LEU A 217 -19.10 15.96 -25.71
CA LEU A 217 -19.85 15.41 -24.58
C LEU A 217 -19.90 16.37 -23.38
N GLU A 218 -18.76 17.01 -23.07
CA GLU A 218 -18.70 18.03 -22.02
C GLU A 218 -19.57 19.26 -22.35
N ALA A 219 -19.54 19.71 -23.60
CA ALA A 219 -20.40 20.79 -24.09
C ALA A 219 -21.89 20.40 -24.02
N ALA A 220 -22.23 19.13 -24.26
CA ALA A 220 -23.55 18.58 -24.07
C ALA A 220 -23.90 18.35 -22.58
N GLY A 221 -23.04 18.75 -21.63
CA GLY A 221 -23.24 18.70 -20.19
C GLY A 221 -23.02 17.32 -19.57
N ASN A 222 -22.37 16.38 -20.26
CA ASN A 222 -21.99 15.10 -19.67
C ASN A 222 -20.52 15.12 -19.21
N LYS A 223 -20.33 15.05 -17.91
CA LYS A 223 -19.01 14.96 -17.24
C LYS A 223 -18.83 13.62 -16.50
N ASN A 224 -19.70 12.65 -16.74
CA ASN A 224 -19.65 11.32 -16.15
C ASN A 224 -19.08 10.30 -17.15
N LEU A 225 -17.80 10.42 -17.44
CA LEU A 225 -17.12 9.74 -18.54
C LEU A 225 -15.97 8.84 -18.05
N VAL A 226 -15.68 7.81 -18.85
CA VAL A 226 -14.47 6.97 -18.76
C VAL A 226 -13.88 6.88 -20.18
N LEU A 227 -12.55 6.91 -20.32
CA LEU A 227 -11.89 6.89 -21.62
C LEU A 227 -11.34 5.48 -21.92
N ASP A 228 -11.85 4.81 -22.94
CA ASP A 228 -11.17 3.63 -23.48
C ASP A 228 -9.98 4.09 -24.32
N VAL A 229 -8.76 3.92 -23.78
CA VAL A 229 -7.50 4.33 -24.41
C VAL A 229 -6.81 3.18 -25.14
N THR A 230 -7.51 2.06 -25.34
CA THR A 230 -7.00 0.88 -26.02
C THR A 230 -6.67 1.20 -27.47
N GLY A 231 -5.41 1.04 -27.84
CA GLY A 231 -4.92 1.19 -29.21
C GLY A 231 -4.80 -0.16 -29.94
N LYS A 232 -4.22 -0.14 -31.13
CA LYS A 232 -4.03 -1.35 -31.96
C LYS A 232 -3.05 -2.38 -31.38
N ASN A 233 -2.21 -1.97 -30.44
CA ASN A 233 -1.21 -2.81 -29.78
C ASN A 233 -0.79 -2.18 -28.44
N ALA A 234 -0.03 -2.94 -27.64
CA ALA A 234 0.41 -2.49 -26.31
C ALA A 234 1.25 -1.21 -26.33
N LYS A 235 2.10 -1.00 -27.34
CA LYS A 235 2.91 0.22 -27.49
C LYS A 235 2.04 1.45 -27.65
N GLN A 236 1.04 1.40 -28.54
CA GLN A 236 0.11 2.50 -28.74
C GLN A 236 -0.76 2.73 -27.50
N THR A 237 -1.28 1.66 -26.90
CA THR A 237 -2.10 1.74 -25.69
C THR A 237 -1.33 2.40 -24.55
N LEU A 238 -0.07 2.03 -24.33
CA LEU A 238 0.78 2.67 -23.32
C LEU A 238 1.03 4.15 -23.63
N ALA A 239 1.33 4.47 -24.88
CA ALA A 239 1.50 5.86 -25.31
C ALA A 239 0.24 6.69 -25.04
N ASN A 240 -0.93 6.15 -25.39
CA ASN A 240 -2.23 6.78 -25.15
C ASN A 240 -2.46 7.02 -23.65
N ALA A 241 -2.30 5.99 -22.81
CA ALA A 241 -2.50 6.10 -21.36
C ALA A 241 -1.55 7.13 -20.73
N VAL A 242 -0.29 7.15 -21.15
CA VAL A 242 0.71 8.12 -20.68
C VAL A 242 0.37 9.53 -21.11
N LEU A 243 0.00 9.74 -22.39
CA LEU A 243 -0.35 11.07 -22.92
C LEU A 243 -1.60 11.62 -22.23
N VAL A 244 -2.67 10.84 -22.11
CA VAL A 244 -3.90 11.23 -21.41
C VAL A 244 -3.59 11.67 -19.98
N ARG A 245 -2.83 10.86 -19.22
CA ARG A 245 -2.47 11.19 -17.86
C ARG A 245 -1.58 12.44 -17.75
N ARG A 246 -0.60 12.59 -18.65
CA ARG A 246 0.29 13.77 -18.65
C ARG A 246 -0.45 15.04 -19.00
N THR A 247 -1.30 15.01 -20.02
CA THR A 247 -2.11 16.16 -20.42
C THR A 247 -3.03 16.61 -19.28
N ALA A 248 -3.67 15.67 -18.61
CA ALA A 248 -4.51 15.99 -17.46
C ALA A 248 -3.73 16.59 -16.28
N LEU A 249 -2.58 16.00 -15.90
CA LEU A 249 -1.87 16.38 -14.68
C LEU A 249 -0.80 17.45 -14.87
N LYS A 250 -0.10 17.50 -16.02
CA LYS A 250 0.94 18.50 -16.30
C LYS A 250 0.41 19.72 -17.00
N ASP A 251 -0.39 19.50 -18.04
CA ASP A 251 -0.90 20.60 -18.86
C ASP A 251 -2.20 21.17 -18.26
N GLY A 252 -2.81 20.44 -17.30
CA GLY A 252 -4.03 20.84 -16.60
C GLY A 252 -5.28 20.77 -17.47
N ASP A 253 -5.23 20.03 -18.59
CA ASP A 253 -6.38 19.86 -19.48
C ASP A 253 -7.33 18.77 -18.95
N ARG A 254 -8.45 19.23 -18.42
CA ARG A 254 -9.45 18.38 -17.78
C ARG A 254 -10.27 17.52 -18.72
N SER A 255 -10.23 17.78 -20.03
CA SER A 255 -10.93 16.92 -20.99
C SER A 255 -10.29 15.55 -21.12
N PHE A 256 -9.02 15.42 -20.76
CA PHE A 256 -8.37 14.12 -20.52
C PHE A 256 -8.33 13.72 -19.03
N GLY A 257 -8.92 14.49 -18.15
CA GLY A 257 -8.98 14.23 -16.72
C GLY A 257 -10.05 13.23 -16.31
N TYR A 258 -10.23 12.14 -17.06
CA TYR A 258 -11.15 11.05 -16.75
C TYR A 258 -10.38 9.74 -16.53
N PRO A 259 -10.94 8.81 -15.73
CA PRO A 259 -10.37 7.48 -15.60
C PRO A 259 -10.38 6.73 -16.94
N SER A 260 -9.50 5.73 -17.08
CA SER A 260 -9.29 5.05 -18.35
C SER A 260 -9.55 3.55 -18.27
N ILE A 261 -10.04 2.98 -19.38
CA ILE A 261 -10.12 1.56 -19.66
C ILE A 261 -8.94 1.18 -20.56
N VAL A 262 -8.32 0.01 -20.25
CA VAL A 262 -7.34 -0.66 -21.12
C VAL A 262 -7.83 -2.09 -21.33
N ASN A 263 -8.15 -2.42 -22.57
CA ASN A 263 -8.68 -3.73 -22.94
C ASN A 263 -7.60 -4.61 -23.55
N LEU A 264 -6.94 -5.42 -22.70
CA LEU A 264 -5.86 -6.32 -23.11
C LEU A 264 -6.36 -7.51 -23.91
N SER A 265 -7.61 -7.94 -23.69
CA SER A 265 -8.20 -9.06 -24.44
C SER A 265 -8.27 -8.81 -25.96
N LYS A 266 -8.24 -7.52 -26.37
CA LYS A 266 -8.21 -7.13 -27.79
C LYS A 266 -6.81 -7.13 -28.40
N ILE A 267 -5.74 -7.07 -27.60
CA ILE A 267 -4.36 -6.82 -28.10
C ILE A 267 -3.36 -7.89 -27.76
N CYS A 268 -3.69 -8.86 -26.90
CA CYS A 268 -2.80 -9.94 -26.47
C CYS A 268 -3.03 -11.27 -27.20
N GLY A 269 -4.10 -11.38 -28.00
CA GLY A 269 -4.37 -12.57 -28.83
C GLY A 269 -4.57 -13.87 -28.03
N GLY A 270 -5.05 -13.79 -26.79
CA GLY A 270 -5.25 -14.94 -25.90
C GLY A 270 -4.00 -15.47 -25.21
N ASP A 271 -2.85 -14.79 -25.35
CA ASP A 271 -1.63 -15.16 -24.61
C ASP A 271 -1.72 -14.67 -23.15
N MET A 272 -2.00 -15.60 -22.26
CA MET A 272 -2.18 -15.34 -20.82
C MET A 272 -0.92 -14.73 -20.16
N HIS A 273 0.27 -15.13 -20.58
CA HIS A 273 1.52 -14.64 -19.98
C HIS A 273 1.80 -13.19 -20.41
N LEU A 274 1.62 -12.91 -21.71
CA LEU A 274 1.74 -11.57 -22.26
C LEU A 274 0.69 -10.63 -21.64
N GLU A 275 -0.54 -11.10 -21.52
CA GLU A 275 -1.64 -10.37 -20.92
C GLU A 275 -1.35 -10.03 -19.45
N THR A 276 -0.84 -10.99 -18.67
CA THR A 276 -0.45 -10.77 -17.27
C THR A 276 0.69 -9.75 -17.14
N ALA A 277 1.70 -9.85 -18.02
CA ALA A 277 2.81 -8.90 -18.06
C ALA A 277 2.33 -7.47 -18.38
N TYR A 278 1.46 -7.32 -19.38
CA TYR A 278 0.89 -6.00 -19.71
C TYR A 278 -0.09 -5.50 -18.64
N ALA A 279 -0.87 -6.38 -18.02
CA ALA A 279 -1.74 -5.99 -16.90
C ALA A 279 -0.92 -5.45 -15.73
N SER A 280 0.24 -6.05 -15.44
CA SER A 280 1.17 -5.54 -14.43
C SER A 280 1.66 -4.14 -14.80
N MET A 281 2.11 -3.94 -16.04
CA MET A 281 2.55 -2.63 -16.53
C MET A 281 1.44 -1.56 -16.44
N PHE A 282 0.20 -1.89 -16.82
CA PHE A 282 -0.91 -0.94 -16.77
C PHE A 282 -1.46 -0.71 -15.36
N THR A 283 -1.27 -1.65 -14.44
CA THR A 283 -1.51 -1.42 -13.00
C THR A 283 -0.59 -0.32 -12.47
N GLU A 284 0.66 -0.29 -12.92
CA GLU A 284 1.60 0.78 -12.58
C GLU A 284 1.41 2.05 -13.42
N LYS A 285 0.89 1.93 -14.66
CA LYS A 285 0.86 2.98 -15.72
C LYS A 285 -0.48 3.04 -16.43
N TYR A 286 -1.36 3.43 -15.89
CA TYR A 286 -2.34 4.47 -15.56
C TYR A 286 -3.75 3.99 -15.89
N ALA A 287 -3.96 2.68 -16.09
CA ALA A 287 -5.29 2.14 -16.31
C ALA A 287 -6.10 2.18 -15.02
N SER A 288 -7.35 2.62 -15.11
CA SER A 288 -8.31 2.53 -14.02
C SER A 288 -9.11 1.23 -14.06
N ILE A 289 -9.33 0.70 -15.27
CA ILE A 289 -9.92 -0.62 -15.51
C ILE A 289 -9.02 -1.35 -16.50
N ILE A 290 -8.70 -2.61 -16.20
CA ILE A 290 -7.91 -3.49 -17.05
C ILE A 290 -8.77 -4.70 -17.39
N VAL A 291 -9.08 -4.88 -18.68
CA VAL A 291 -9.85 -6.03 -19.18
C VAL A 291 -8.87 -7.10 -19.63
N LEU A 292 -8.94 -8.26 -19.00
CA LEU A 292 -8.16 -9.46 -19.30
C LEU A 292 -9.07 -10.50 -19.93
N ASP A 293 -8.58 -11.30 -20.88
CA ASP A 293 -9.41 -12.34 -21.47
C ASP A 293 -9.91 -13.36 -20.43
N ASN A 294 -9.03 -13.74 -19.51
CA ASN A 294 -9.36 -14.58 -18.37
C ASN A 294 -8.65 -14.10 -17.11
N MET A 295 -9.13 -14.56 -15.95
CA MET A 295 -8.42 -14.40 -14.68
C MET A 295 -8.30 -15.77 -14.01
N THR A 296 -7.12 -16.35 -14.08
CA THR A 296 -6.77 -17.56 -13.33
C THR A 296 -6.17 -17.19 -11.97
N TYR A 297 -6.13 -18.13 -11.04
CA TYR A 297 -5.49 -17.89 -9.74
C TYR A 297 -4.00 -17.54 -9.87
N ALA A 298 -3.31 -18.15 -10.86
CA ALA A 298 -1.91 -17.86 -11.17
C ALA A 298 -1.69 -16.41 -11.65
N GLN A 299 -2.66 -15.81 -12.35
CA GLN A 299 -2.65 -14.40 -12.73
C GLN A 299 -3.07 -13.49 -11.56
N ALA A 300 -4.09 -13.91 -10.80
CA ALA A 300 -4.65 -13.12 -9.71
C ALA A 300 -3.62 -12.83 -8.59
N LEU A 301 -2.84 -13.83 -8.19
CA LEU A 301 -1.85 -13.68 -7.13
C LEU A 301 -0.85 -12.53 -7.38
N PRO A 302 -0.09 -12.51 -8.49
CA PRO A 302 0.85 -11.43 -8.76
C PRO A 302 0.17 -10.10 -9.04
N LEU A 303 -0.95 -10.07 -9.77
CA LEU A 303 -1.64 -8.84 -10.14
C LEU A 303 -2.24 -8.12 -8.92
N TYR A 304 -2.97 -8.85 -8.07
CA TYR A 304 -3.51 -8.24 -6.84
C TYR A 304 -2.42 -7.92 -5.82
N GLY A 305 -1.36 -8.73 -5.75
CA GLY A 305 -0.20 -8.44 -4.93
C GLY A 305 0.51 -7.15 -5.35
N LEU A 306 0.74 -6.97 -6.65
CA LEU A 306 1.29 -5.75 -7.22
C LEU A 306 0.38 -4.55 -6.95
N ARG A 307 -0.93 -4.67 -7.26
CA ARG A 307 -1.91 -3.62 -7.01
C ARG A 307 -1.91 -3.18 -5.56
N GLN A 308 -1.97 -4.12 -4.62
CA GLN A 308 -1.96 -3.81 -3.19
C GLN A 308 -0.70 -3.05 -2.79
N ASN A 309 0.47 -3.42 -3.34
CA ASN A 309 1.73 -2.72 -3.10
C ASN A 309 1.71 -1.30 -3.69
N ILE A 310 1.31 -1.15 -4.95
CA ILE A 310 1.33 0.14 -5.68
C ILE A 310 0.40 1.16 -5.03
N PHE A 311 -0.75 0.74 -4.51
CA PHE A 311 -1.73 1.62 -3.87
C PHE A 311 -1.53 1.78 -2.35
N THR A 312 -0.47 1.21 -1.79
CA THR A 312 -0.04 1.51 -0.42
C THR A 312 0.77 2.82 -0.40
N ASP A 313 0.63 3.60 0.66
CA ASP A 313 1.42 4.80 0.87
C ASP A 313 2.93 4.46 0.85
N PRO A 314 3.74 5.02 -0.07
CA PRO A 314 5.15 4.71 -0.17
C PRO A 314 5.95 5.10 1.08
N GLN A 315 5.41 6.02 1.89
CA GLN A 315 6.01 6.47 3.15
C GLN A 315 5.53 5.64 4.36
N LYS A 316 4.54 4.75 4.17
CA LYS A 316 4.00 3.89 5.23
C LYS A 316 4.14 2.44 4.79
N PRO A 317 5.06 1.68 5.39
CA PRO A 317 5.23 0.28 5.08
C PRO A 317 3.92 -0.49 5.27
N MET A 318 3.66 -1.44 4.37
CA MET A 318 2.53 -2.34 4.50
C MET A 318 2.74 -3.22 5.74
N LYS A 319 1.75 -3.29 6.59
CA LYS A 319 1.79 -4.06 7.83
C LYS A 319 0.60 -4.99 7.97
N VAL A 320 0.82 -6.10 8.65
CA VAL A 320 -0.22 -7.03 9.08
C VAL A 320 -0.73 -6.63 10.46
N GLU A 321 -1.89 -7.13 10.81
CA GLU A 321 -2.46 -6.91 12.14
C GLU A 321 -1.62 -7.58 13.23
N SER A 322 -1.40 -6.87 14.34
CA SER A 322 -0.75 -7.42 15.53
C SER A 322 -1.72 -8.36 16.24
N LYS A 323 -1.51 -9.66 16.07
CA LYS A 323 -2.29 -10.74 16.70
C LYS A 323 -1.52 -12.06 16.73
N ILE A 324 -2.15 -13.09 17.27
CA ILE A 324 -1.64 -14.46 17.24
C ILE A 324 -2.16 -15.14 15.96
N TYR A 325 -1.24 -15.68 15.16
CA TYR A 325 -1.54 -16.46 13.95
C TYR A 325 -1.20 -17.93 14.21
N PRO A 326 -2.19 -18.79 14.50
CA PRO A 326 -1.95 -20.22 14.66
C PRO A 326 -1.64 -20.86 13.30
N LEU A 327 -0.49 -21.50 13.17
CA LEU A 327 -0.03 -22.16 11.96
C LEU A 327 0.02 -23.66 12.16
N ASN A 328 -0.22 -24.44 11.10
CA ASN A 328 -0.16 -25.91 11.09
C ASN A 328 -1.03 -26.57 12.20
N GLY A 329 -2.21 -26.01 12.47
CA GLY A 329 -3.09 -26.53 13.50
C GLY A 329 -2.63 -26.28 14.93
N ALA A 330 -1.87 -25.20 15.15
CA ALA A 330 -1.40 -24.83 16.48
C ALA A 330 -2.55 -24.57 17.47
N ASP A 331 -2.36 -25.01 18.69
CA ASP A 331 -3.25 -24.86 19.82
C ASP A 331 -2.56 -24.13 21.00
N GLU A 332 -3.21 -24.10 22.15
CA GLU A 332 -2.68 -23.50 23.37
C GLU A 332 -1.39 -24.17 23.90
N ASN A 333 -1.11 -25.41 23.51
CA ASN A 333 0.07 -26.18 23.95
C ASN A 333 1.24 -26.10 22.97
N SER A 334 1.03 -25.42 21.84
CA SER A 334 2.04 -25.24 20.81
C SER A 334 3.00 -24.11 21.15
N PRO A 335 4.30 -24.18 20.77
CA PRO A 335 5.27 -23.12 21.05
C PRO A 335 4.91 -21.83 20.31
N CYS A 336 5.45 -20.71 20.80
CA CYS A 336 5.28 -19.40 20.18
C CYS A 336 6.54 -19.00 19.42
N ALA A 337 6.36 -18.41 18.25
CA ALA A 337 7.39 -17.68 17.51
C ALA A 337 7.02 -16.20 17.44
N LEU A 338 7.99 -15.30 17.57
CA LEU A 338 7.77 -13.86 17.59
C LEU A 338 8.35 -13.19 16.35
N THR A 339 7.62 -12.28 15.75
CA THR A 339 8.16 -11.37 14.73
C THR A 339 7.41 -10.04 14.74
N VAL A 340 7.68 -9.18 13.76
CA VAL A 340 7.14 -7.81 13.63
C VAL A 340 6.04 -7.74 12.57
N ASP A 341 5.26 -6.66 12.61
CA ASP A 341 4.10 -6.43 11.75
C ASP A 341 4.42 -6.03 10.30
N PHE A 342 5.69 -5.92 9.91
CA PHE A 342 6.07 -5.67 8.52
C PHE A 342 5.62 -6.83 7.62
N ALA A 343 4.77 -6.53 6.64
CA ALA A 343 4.12 -7.55 5.82
C ALA A 343 5.09 -8.52 5.13
N LEU A 344 6.22 -8.03 4.60
CA LEU A 344 7.22 -8.89 3.96
C LEU A 344 7.86 -9.85 4.98
N THR A 345 8.17 -9.38 6.18
CA THR A 345 8.70 -10.24 7.26
C THR A 345 7.68 -11.29 7.65
N TYR A 346 6.41 -10.91 7.81
CA TYR A 346 5.33 -11.84 8.11
C TYR A 346 5.23 -12.95 7.06
N PHE A 347 5.17 -12.62 5.77
CA PHE A 347 5.05 -13.63 4.73
C PHE A 347 6.24 -14.57 4.63
N LEU A 348 7.45 -14.04 4.80
CA LEU A 348 8.66 -14.88 4.83
C LEU A 348 8.65 -15.83 6.02
N VAL A 349 8.36 -15.33 7.21
CA VAL A 349 8.40 -16.13 8.44
C VAL A 349 7.24 -17.11 8.48
N SER A 350 5.99 -16.68 8.20
CA SER A 350 4.83 -17.57 8.21
C SER A 350 4.96 -18.67 7.16
N GLY A 351 5.38 -18.35 5.94
CA GLY A 351 5.55 -19.34 4.87
C GLY A 351 6.63 -20.39 5.20
N GLU A 352 7.73 -20.00 5.83
CA GLU A 352 8.74 -20.96 6.26
C GLU A 352 8.29 -21.79 7.47
N LEU A 353 7.53 -21.20 8.39
CA LEU A 353 6.91 -21.95 9.50
C LEU A 353 5.86 -22.95 9.00
N GLU A 354 5.03 -22.56 8.01
CA GLU A 354 4.07 -23.48 7.38
C GLU A 354 4.75 -24.66 6.71
N ARG A 355 5.88 -24.45 6.02
CA ARG A 355 6.70 -25.52 5.43
C ARG A 355 7.25 -26.52 6.44
N SER A 356 7.37 -26.12 7.70
CA SER A 356 7.83 -27.03 8.74
C SER A 356 6.83 -28.14 9.00
N ASN A 357 5.53 -27.93 8.71
CA ASN A 357 4.40 -28.76 9.12
C ASN A 357 4.37 -29.02 10.64
N GLN A 358 5.01 -28.14 11.45
CA GLN A 358 4.98 -28.21 12.90
C GLN A 358 4.03 -27.14 13.45
N PRO A 359 3.16 -27.47 14.42
CA PRO A 359 2.27 -26.49 15.02
C PRO A 359 3.06 -25.41 15.76
N VAL A 360 2.74 -24.13 15.48
CA VAL A 360 3.39 -22.97 16.10
C VAL A 360 2.46 -21.76 16.09
N ASN A 361 2.39 -21.03 17.19
CA ASN A 361 1.66 -19.78 17.31
C ASN A 361 2.59 -18.61 16.93
N LEU A 362 2.39 -18.02 15.75
CA LEU A 362 3.17 -16.86 15.33
C LEU A 362 2.57 -15.59 15.93
N ILE A 363 3.31 -14.95 16.83
CA ILE A 363 2.93 -13.70 17.49
C ILE A 363 3.51 -12.53 16.71
N ILE A 364 2.66 -11.58 16.34
CA ILE A 364 3.05 -10.37 15.62
C ILE A 364 3.02 -9.16 16.56
N THR A 365 4.19 -8.53 16.73
CA THR A 365 4.34 -7.28 17.50
C THR A 365 4.23 -6.07 16.59
N ASP A 366 3.48 -5.03 17.02
CA ASP A 366 3.44 -3.75 16.31
C ASP A 366 4.82 -3.07 16.38
N ALA A 367 5.45 -2.96 15.24
CA ALA A 367 6.73 -2.29 15.02
C ALA A 367 6.61 -1.15 13.99
N SER A 368 5.40 -0.63 13.79
CA SER A 368 5.08 0.42 12.81
C SER A 368 5.42 0.02 11.36
N GLY A 369 5.31 -1.27 11.03
CA GLY A 369 5.60 -1.80 9.70
C GLY A 369 7.10 -1.84 9.36
N MET A 370 7.99 -1.83 10.33
CA MET A 370 9.44 -1.93 10.11
C MET A 370 9.92 -3.38 10.16
N SER A 371 11.00 -3.69 9.44
CA SER A 371 11.68 -4.98 9.55
C SER A 371 12.30 -5.16 10.94
N VAL A 372 12.57 -6.42 11.33
CA VAL A 372 13.08 -6.75 12.69
C VAL A 372 14.26 -5.89 13.11
N LEU A 373 15.31 -5.79 12.29
CA LEU A 373 16.50 -5.01 12.62
C LEU A 373 16.24 -3.50 12.64
N THR A 374 15.47 -3.01 11.67
CA THR A 374 15.12 -1.59 11.60
C THR A 374 14.27 -1.17 12.79
N ALA A 375 13.29 -1.99 13.16
CA ALA A 375 12.43 -1.75 14.31
C ALA A 375 13.20 -1.80 15.63
N TRP A 376 14.13 -2.73 15.77
CA TRP A 376 15.02 -2.82 16.91
C TRP A 376 15.92 -1.58 17.03
N ALA A 377 16.58 -1.20 15.94
CA ALA A 377 17.43 -0.01 15.91
C ALA A 377 16.66 1.28 16.21
N ALA A 378 15.40 1.37 15.76
CA ALA A 378 14.51 2.50 16.03
C ALA A 378 13.83 2.45 17.41
N GLY A 379 14.11 1.45 18.25
CA GLY A 379 13.48 1.25 19.57
C GLY A 379 11.99 0.88 19.52
N LYS A 380 11.47 0.52 18.34
CA LYS A 380 10.06 0.10 18.16
C LYS A 380 9.85 -1.38 18.47
N PHE A 381 10.88 -2.20 18.26
CA PHE A 381 10.91 -3.59 18.68
C PHE A 381 11.89 -3.73 19.85
N SER A 382 11.36 -3.87 21.04
CA SER A 382 12.10 -3.89 22.31
C SER A 382 11.42 -4.85 23.29
N SER A 383 12.09 -5.21 24.37
CA SER A 383 11.52 -6.02 25.46
C SER A 383 10.23 -5.42 26.03
N THR A 384 10.13 -4.08 26.04
CA THR A 384 8.91 -3.37 26.48
C THR A 384 7.77 -3.52 25.49
N SER A 385 8.03 -3.39 24.17
CA SER A 385 7.00 -3.58 23.14
C SER A 385 6.51 -5.04 23.12
N VAL A 386 7.40 -6.00 23.31
CA VAL A 386 7.04 -7.42 23.42
C VAL A 386 6.14 -7.67 24.63
N LYS A 387 6.50 -7.17 25.83
CA LYS A 387 5.65 -7.26 27.03
C LYS A 387 4.27 -6.64 26.79
N LYS A 388 4.23 -5.48 26.14
CA LYS A 388 2.96 -4.83 25.80
C LYS A 388 2.11 -5.70 24.86
N THR A 389 2.70 -6.29 23.82
CA THR A 389 2.01 -7.21 22.91
C THR A 389 1.43 -8.41 23.67
N PHE A 390 2.18 -8.97 24.63
CA PHE A 390 1.71 -10.07 25.46
C PHE A 390 0.48 -9.69 26.29
N ALA A 391 0.47 -8.51 26.87
CA ALA A 391 -0.65 -7.98 27.63
C ALA A 391 -1.86 -7.66 26.73
N ASP A 392 -1.64 -6.93 25.62
CA ASP A 392 -2.70 -6.48 24.70
C ASP A 392 -3.43 -7.68 24.05
N LEU A 393 -2.70 -8.77 23.75
CA LEU A 393 -3.26 -9.97 23.14
C LEU A 393 -3.69 -11.03 24.17
N ASP A 394 -3.48 -10.77 25.45
CA ASP A 394 -3.79 -11.72 26.54
C ASP A 394 -3.15 -13.10 26.33
N ILE A 395 -1.86 -13.11 25.93
CA ILE A 395 -1.15 -14.33 25.54
C ILE A 395 -0.98 -15.28 26.72
N GLU A 396 -0.76 -14.74 27.92
CA GLU A 396 -0.55 -15.55 29.12
C GLU A 396 -1.75 -16.43 29.46
N ASN A 397 -2.96 -16.00 29.18
CA ASN A 397 -4.17 -16.80 29.43
C ASN A 397 -4.53 -17.70 28.24
N LYS A 398 -4.13 -17.33 27.02
CA LYS A 398 -4.45 -18.07 25.78
C LYS A 398 -3.48 -19.21 25.48
N ILE A 399 -2.22 -19.09 25.88
CA ILE A 399 -1.17 -20.05 25.54
C ILE A 399 -0.63 -20.70 26.83
N LYS A 400 -0.64 -22.03 26.86
CA LYS A 400 -0.12 -22.83 27.98
C LYS A 400 1.36 -23.17 27.82
N ASN A 401 1.81 -23.36 26.55
CA ASN A 401 3.22 -23.57 26.27
C ASN A 401 4.00 -22.28 26.52
N ARG A 402 5.01 -22.33 27.35
CA ARG A 402 5.79 -21.14 27.77
C ARG A 402 7.10 -20.98 26.99
N THR A 403 7.20 -21.53 25.80
CA THR A 403 8.37 -21.37 24.93
C THR A 403 8.13 -20.25 23.93
N LEU A 404 8.99 -19.24 23.94
CA LEU A 404 8.98 -18.11 23.03
C LEU A 404 10.25 -18.09 22.18
N ILE A 405 10.11 -18.33 20.89
CA ILE A 405 11.21 -18.29 19.90
C ILE A 405 11.30 -16.86 19.35
N ILE A 406 12.41 -16.18 19.63
CA ILE A 406 12.67 -14.82 19.11
C ILE A 406 13.56 -14.88 17.87
N PRO A 407 13.49 -13.87 16.96
CA PRO A 407 14.34 -13.85 15.76
C PRO A 407 15.84 -13.82 16.13
N GLY A 408 16.64 -14.67 15.50
CA GLY A 408 18.08 -14.76 15.78
C GLY A 408 18.85 -13.47 15.53
N LYS A 409 18.34 -12.61 14.62
CA LYS A 409 18.93 -11.27 14.34
C LYS A 409 18.88 -10.32 15.54
N VAL A 410 18.04 -10.58 16.51
CA VAL A 410 17.90 -9.78 17.76
C VAL A 410 18.14 -10.64 19.02
N ALA A 411 19.01 -11.63 18.92
CA ALA A 411 19.40 -12.52 20.03
C ALA A 411 19.82 -11.77 21.29
N VAL A 412 20.36 -10.57 21.15
CA VAL A 412 20.78 -9.67 22.25
C VAL A 412 19.62 -9.30 23.18
N MET A 413 18.36 -9.37 22.70
CA MET A 413 17.18 -9.05 23.49
C MET A 413 16.72 -10.20 24.41
N LYS A 414 17.30 -11.42 24.26
CA LYS A 414 16.87 -12.62 25.02
C LYS A 414 16.75 -12.36 26.51
N GLY A 415 17.80 -11.80 27.12
CA GLY A 415 17.86 -11.56 28.56
C GLY A 415 16.78 -10.58 29.04
N GLU A 416 16.65 -9.44 28.35
CA GLU A 416 15.67 -8.42 28.70
C GLU A 416 14.22 -8.89 28.51
N ILE A 417 13.95 -9.71 27.48
CA ILE A 417 12.62 -10.27 27.26
C ILE A 417 12.29 -11.29 28.35
N ALA A 418 13.25 -12.15 28.71
CA ALA A 418 13.07 -13.13 29.77
C ALA A 418 12.79 -12.48 31.14
N GLU A 419 13.46 -11.36 31.45
CA GLU A 419 13.17 -10.57 32.65
C GLU A 419 11.75 -10.00 32.66
N LYS A 420 11.26 -9.55 31.52
CA LYS A 420 9.93 -8.90 31.40
C LYS A 420 8.78 -9.90 31.26
N LEU A 421 9.07 -11.14 30.92
CA LEU A 421 8.11 -12.24 30.77
C LEU A 421 8.47 -13.39 31.73
N PRO A 422 8.31 -13.20 33.04
CA PRO A 422 8.63 -14.23 34.01
C PRO A 422 7.79 -15.49 33.75
N GLY A 423 8.44 -16.66 33.80
CA GLY A 423 7.81 -17.93 33.49
C GLY A 423 7.81 -18.35 32.03
N TRP A 424 8.37 -17.51 31.11
CA TRP A 424 8.57 -17.86 29.71
C TRP A 424 10.02 -18.29 29.44
N ASN A 425 10.16 -19.39 28.70
CA ASN A 425 11.45 -19.88 28.21
C ASN A 425 11.76 -19.19 26.89
N VAL A 426 12.48 -18.06 26.95
CA VAL A 426 12.88 -17.32 25.78
C VAL A 426 14.06 -17.98 25.09
N VAL A 427 13.87 -18.44 23.86
CA VAL A 427 14.91 -19.11 23.07
C VAL A 427 15.20 -18.30 21.80
N VAL A 428 16.45 -18.37 21.35
CA VAL A 428 16.89 -17.70 20.14
C VAL A 428 16.70 -18.64 18.96
N GLY A 429 15.88 -18.24 18.01
CA GLY A 429 15.70 -18.95 16.75
C GLY A 429 16.82 -18.65 15.73
N PRO A 430 16.72 -19.20 14.52
CA PRO A 430 17.72 -18.96 13.47
C PRO A 430 17.73 -17.50 13.01
N THR A 431 18.86 -17.09 12.43
CA THR A 431 19.03 -15.72 11.90
C THR A 431 18.30 -15.51 10.58
N GLU A 432 18.13 -16.56 9.78
CA GLU A 432 17.47 -16.51 8.49
C GLU A 432 16.20 -17.38 8.49
N ALA A 433 15.10 -16.83 7.97
CA ALA A 433 13.79 -17.49 7.98
C ALA A 433 13.81 -18.85 7.25
N VAL A 434 14.62 -19.00 6.20
CA VAL A 434 14.77 -20.26 5.45
C VAL A 434 15.25 -21.44 6.32
N GLN A 435 15.84 -21.17 7.46
CA GLN A 435 16.30 -22.20 8.42
C GLN A 435 15.19 -22.68 9.35
N LEU A 436 14.08 -21.92 9.46
CA LEU A 436 12.95 -22.25 10.36
C LEU A 436 12.36 -23.65 10.13
N PRO A 437 12.16 -24.14 8.90
CA PRO A 437 11.59 -25.47 8.70
C PRO A 437 12.42 -26.58 9.34
N LYS A 438 13.74 -26.52 9.22
CA LYS A 438 14.66 -27.46 9.84
C LYS A 438 14.64 -27.31 11.36
N TYR A 439 14.82 -26.08 11.85
CA TYR A 439 14.82 -25.74 13.28
C TYR A 439 13.56 -26.26 14.00
N MET A 440 12.39 -26.09 13.38
CA MET A 440 11.13 -26.57 13.95
C MET A 440 10.99 -28.09 13.88
N LYS A 441 11.39 -28.74 12.76
CA LYS A 441 11.33 -30.20 12.63
C LYS A 441 12.25 -30.93 13.58
N ASP A 442 13.46 -30.43 13.73
CA ASP A 442 14.47 -31.01 14.61
C ASP A 442 14.21 -30.63 16.08
N LYS A 443 13.19 -29.82 16.35
CA LYS A 443 12.78 -29.34 17.68
C LYS A 443 13.94 -28.74 18.49
N GLU A 444 14.85 -28.07 17.82
CA GLU A 444 16.03 -27.44 18.44
C GLU A 444 15.65 -26.49 19.59
N TYR A 445 14.45 -25.88 19.51
CA TYR A 445 13.90 -25.01 20.54
C TYR A 445 13.60 -25.76 21.86
N GLU A 446 13.32 -27.08 21.86
CA GLU A 446 12.99 -27.84 23.09
C GLU A 446 14.23 -27.95 23.99
N ALA A 447 15.38 -28.28 23.41
CA ALA A 447 16.63 -28.32 24.17
C ALA A 447 17.03 -26.92 24.69
N ALA A 448 16.84 -25.89 23.86
CA ALA A 448 17.12 -24.52 24.26
C ALA A 448 16.15 -23.99 25.34
N ALA A 449 14.88 -24.43 25.32
CA ALA A 449 13.89 -24.09 26.33
C ALA A 449 14.20 -24.77 27.67
N ALA A 450 14.60 -26.03 27.64
CA ALA A 450 15.02 -26.75 28.85
C ALA A 450 16.27 -26.12 29.51
N ALA A 451 17.24 -25.69 28.67
CA ALA A 451 18.42 -24.98 29.16
C ALA A 451 18.05 -23.60 29.76
N ALA A 452 17.15 -22.86 29.13
CA ALA A 452 16.68 -21.56 29.64
C ALA A 452 15.92 -21.72 30.98
N ALA A 453 15.08 -22.75 31.11
CA ALA A 453 14.38 -23.06 32.35
C ALA A 453 15.35 -23.41 33.48
N ALA A 454 16.38 -24.21 33.19
CA ALA A 454 17.40 -24.58 34.17
C ALA A 454 18.22 -23.34 34.62
N GLU A 455 18.57 -22.45 33.70
CA GLU A 455 19.27 -21.21 34.00
C GLU A 455 18.42 -20.26 34.87
N ALA A 456 17.12 -20.14 34.57
CA ALA A 456 16.20 -19.34 35.37
C ALA A 456 16.04 -19.89 36.78
N ALA A 457 15.93 -21.23 36.94
CA ALA A 457 15.86 -21.90 38.23
C ALA A 457 17.16 -21.71 39.05
N ALA A 458 18.32 -21.79 38.39
CA ALA A 458 19.61 -21.56 39.04
C ALA A 458 19.76 -20.10 39.50
N LYS A 459 19.33 -19.14 38.72
CA LYS A 459 19.29 -17.70 39.10
C LYS A 459 18.35 -17.45 40.28
N ALA A 460 17.17 -18.06 40.27
CA ALA A 460 16.22 -17.97 41.40
C ALA A 460 16.75 -18.57 42.67
N ALA A 461 17.48 -19.71 42.61
CA ALA A 461 18.10 -20.37 43.76
C ALA A 461 19.30 -19.58 44.34
N ASN A 462 20.00 -18.82 43.49
CA ASN A 462 21.20 -18.04 43.88
C ASN A 462 20.91 -16.54 44.07
N ALA A 463 19.64 -16.12 44.06
CA ALA A 463 19.29 -14.73 44.27
C ALA A 463 19.60 -14.32 45.71
N PRO A 464 20.54 -13.39 45.97
CA PRO A 464 20.76 -12.84 47.30
C PRO A 464 19.48 -12.11 47.73
N LYS A 465 19.04 -12.34 48.95
CA LYS A 465 18.06 -11.47 49.62
C LYS A 465 18.76 -10.16 50.02
N GLU A 466 19.11 -9.34 49.04
CA GLU A 466 19.59 -7.99 49.31
C GLU A 466 18.50 -6.97 48.98
N GLU A 467 18.19 -6.15 49.98
CA GLU A 467 17.44 -4.91 49.81
C GLU A 467 18.21 -4.03 48.80
N VAL A 468 17.63 -3.85 47.64
CA VAL A 468 18.19 -2.93 46.62
C VAL A 468 18.05 -1.53 47.16
N LYS A 469 19.14 -0.95 47.63
CA LYS A 469 19.25 0.48 47.91
C LYS A 469 19.28 1.16 46.55
N GLU A 470 18.24 1.93 46.25
CA GLU A 470 18.23 2.81 45.05
C GLU A 470 19.38 3.82 45.19
N LEU A 471 20.42 3.62 44.41
CA LEU A 471 21.51 4.60 44.27
C LEU A 471 21.03 5.77 43.45
N SER A 472 21.34 6.98 43.87
CA SER A 472 21.06 8.20 43.09
C SER A 472 21.84 8.18 41.77
N PHE A 473 21.36 8.94 40.79
CA PHE A 473 22.00 9.03 39.46
C PHE A 473 23.49 9.46 39.57
N GLU A 474 23.82 10.30 40.54
CA GLU A 474 25.20 10.77 40.82
C GLU A 474 26.08 9.65 41.39
N GLU A 475 25.55 8.82 42.28
CA GLU A 475 26.26 7.64 42.83
C GLU A 475 26.47 6.56 41.76
N LEU A 476 25.55 6.39 40.82
CA LEU A 476 25.67 5.49 39.68
C LEU A 476 26.75 5.94 38.69
N LEU A 477 26.84 7.23 38.43
CA LEU A 477 27.90 7.84 37.61
C LEU A 477 29.30 7.67 38.25
N ALA A 478 29.41 7.86 39.56
CA ALA A 478 30.67 7.70 40.29
C ALA A 478 31.20 6.26 40.30
N THR A 479 30.32 5.27 40.26
CA THR A 479 30.73 3.85 40.33
C THR A 479 30.99 3.21 38.96
N LYS A 480 30.48 3.75 37.86
CA LYS A 480 30.55 3.12 36.52
C LYS A 480 31.38 3.86 35.48
N VAL A 481 31.78 5.09 35.73
CA VAL A 481 32.56 5.88 34.78
C VAL A 481 33.89 6.28 35.43
N PRO A 482 35.05 5.69 35.07
CA PRO A 482 36.33 6.25 35.44
C PRO A 482 36.38 7.67 34.89
N ALA A 483 36.91 8.61 35.69
CA ALA A 483 37.06 10.01 35.31
C ALA A 483 37.75 10.09 33.93
N ILE A 484 36.97 10.46 32.92
CA ILE A 484 37.52 10.75 31.60
C ILE A 484 38.15 12.12 31.76
N GLU A 485 39.51 12.19 31.73
CA GLU A 485 40.21 13.45 31.57
C GLU A 485 39.61 14.15 30.33
N LYS A 486 39.14 15.37 30.49
CA LYS A 486 38.67 16.18 29.39
C LYS A 486 39.78 16.34 28.39
N VAL A 487 39.81 15.54 27.36
CA VAL A 487 40.62 15.78 26.19
C VAL A 487 40.00 16.98 25.49
N ASP A 488 40.71 18.12 25.55
CA ASP A 488 40.34 19.29 24.76
C ASP A 488 40.56 18.95 23.29
N MET A 489 39.48 18.54 22.64
CA MET A 489 39.51 18.12 21.24
C MET A 489 39.73 19.25 20.26
N GLY A 490 39.99 20.49 20.71
CA GLY A 490 40.49 21.63 19.90
C GLY A 490 39.79 21.92 18.57
N VAL A 491 38.80 21.14 18.23
CA VAL A 491 38.11 21.22 16.95
C VAL A 491 36.85 22.07 17.11
N LYS A 492 36.95 23.33 16.72
CA LYS A 492 35.76 24.16 16.55
C LYS A 492 35.01 23.63 15.33
N TYR A 493 33.81 23.07 15.54
CA TYR A 493 32.89 22.78 14.49
C TYR A 493 32.68 24.04 13.63
N LYS A 494 33.06 23.96 12.38
CA LYS A 494 32.62 24.88 11.34
C LYS A 494 31.83 24.05 10.36
N GLY A 495 30.52 24.18 10.40
CA GLY A 495 29.67 23.64 9.35
C GLY A 495 30.15 24.09 7.95
N TYR A 496 29.40 23.71 6.90
CA TYR A 496 29.68 24.13 5.54
C TYR A 496 30.01 25.61 5.49
N ASN A 497 31.24 25.94 5.05
CA ASN A 497 31.62 27.30 4.78
C ASN A 497 31.41 27.61 3.30
N PRO A 498 30.36 28.37 2.95
CA PRO A 498 30.05 28.70 1.56
C PRO A 498 31.18 29.54 0.89
N GLU A 499 32.01 30.21 1.67
CA GLU A 499 33.13 31.00 1.14
C GLU A 499 34.31 30.12 0.70
N SER A 500 34.57 28.99 1.37
CA SER A 500 35.66 28.09 1.04
C SER A 500 35.35 27.05 -0.03
N LYS A 501 34.08 26.82 -0.35
CA LYS A 501 33.60 25.78 -1.30
C LYS A 501 34.20 24.39 -1.06
N THR A 502 34.58 24.06 0.17
CA THR A 502 35.15 22.76 0.53
C THR A 502 34.08 21.82 1.02
N PHE A 503 34.06 20.59 0.48
CA PHE A 503 33.23 19.51 1.01
C PHE A 503 33.83 19.00 2.32
N VAL A 504 32.96 18.79 3.30
CA VAL A 504 33.32 18.13 4.56
C VAL A 504 33.07 16.65 4.38
N THR A 505 34.08 15.82 4.58
CA THR A 505 33.98 14.37 4.53
C THR A 505 33.88 13.80 5.94
N ILE A 506 32.88 12.97 6.21
CA ILE A 506 32.65 12.27 7.49
C ILE A 506 33.09 10.82 7.32
N GLY A 507 33.92 10.33 8.21
CA GLY A 507 34.36 8.93 8.22
C GLY A 507 33.45 8.07 9.08
N GLU A 508 32.69 7.14 8.48
CA GLU A 508 31.67 6.33 9.13
C GLU A 508 32.12 4.89 9.48
N ARG A 509 33.40 4.64 9.71
CA ARG A 509 33.89 3.27 9.95
C ARG A 509 34.13 2.91 11.41
N ILE A 510 33.87 3.81 12.33
CA ILE A 510 34.04 3.59 13.77
C ILE A 510 32.67 3.35 14.39
N HIS A 511 32.10 2.16 14.19
CA HIS A 511 30.82 1.79 14.78
C HIS A 511 30.80 0.33 15.26
N CYS A 512 29.99 0.05 16.26
CA CYS A 512 29.91 -1.26 16.94
C CYS A 512 29.41 -2.43 16.07
N ILE A 513 28.94 -2.17 14.84
CA ILE A 513 28.59 -3.24 13.87
C ILE A 513 29.87 -3.93 13.35
N SER A 514 30.99 -3.24 13.32
CA SER A 514 32.28 -3.86 13.00
C SER A 514 32.72 -4.82 14.12
N PRO A 515 32.93 -6.13 13.84
CA PRO A 515 33.33 -7.08 14.87
C PRO A 515 34.63 -6.69 15.58
N VAL A 516 35.58 -6.07 14.86
CA VAL A 516 36.84 -5.60 15.39
C VAL A 516 36.64 -4.42 16.35
N ILE A 517 35.79 -3.46 15.97
CA ILE A 517 35.49 -2.30 16.82
C ILE A 517 34.66 -2.75 18.03
N ARG A 518 33.67 -3.64 17.84
CA ARG A 518 32.89 -4.20 18.96
C ARG A 518 33.79 -4.90 19.98
N LYS A 519 34.69 -5.78 19.51
CA LYS A 519 35.65 -6.46 20.38
C LYS A 519 36.55 -5.47 21.13
N ALA A 520 37.06 -4.45 20.43
CA ALA A 520 37.87 -3.41 21.04
C ALA A 520 37.09 -2.62 22.13
N MET A 521 35.80 -2.36 21.91
CA MET A 521 34.94 -1.71 22.90
C MET A 521 34.68 -2.62 24.11
N ASP A 522 34.38 -3.91 23.89
CA ASP A 522 34.13 -4.89 24.94
C ASP A 522 35.38 -5.13 25.80
N GLU A 523 36.55 -5.22 25.17
CA GLU A 523 37.85 -5.41 25.83
C GLU A 523 38.47 -4.10 26.35
N ARG A 524 37.86 -2.94 26.08
CA ARG A 524 38.36 -1.60 26.39
C ARG A 524 39.78 -1.33 25.83
N ASP A 525 40.04 -1.90 24.65
CA ASP A 525 41.30 -1.68 23.92
C ASP A 525 41.13 -0.56 22.88
N PRO A 526 41.74 0.63 23.08
CA PRO A 526 41.59 1.74 22.13
C PRO A 526 42.36 1.54 20.84
N ALA A 527 43.33 0.64 20.76
CA ALA A 527 44.26 0.55 19.64
C ALA A 527 43.57 0.25 18.29
N PRO A 528 42.61 -0.68 18.15
CA PRO A 528 41.89 -0.89 16.89
C PRO A 528 41.04 0.30 16.48
N ILE A 529 40.49 1.04 17.45
CA ILE A 529 39.67 2.23 17.21
C ILE A 529 40.56 3.34 16.68
N LEU A 530 41.68 3.64 17.35
CA LEU A 530 42.62 4.64 16.93
C LEU A 530 43.26 4.34 15.57
N LYS A 531 43.57 3.07 15.30
CA LYS A 531 44.00 2.63 13.97
C LYS A 531 42.98 2.95 12.89
N ARG A 532 41.74 2.65 13.12
CA ARG A 532 40.65 2.91 12.16
C ARG A 532 40.44 4.41 11.96
N ALA A 533 40.53 5.21 13.01
CA ALA A 533 40.46 6.66 12.94
C ALA A 533 41.61 7.23 12.09
N ALA A 534 42.83 6.77 12.31
CA ALA A 534 44.00 7.19 11.53
C ALA A 534 43.85 6.82 10.02
N GLU A 535 43.34 5.63 9.71
CA GLU A 535 43.07 5.21 8.33
C GLU A 535 42.06 6.15 7.64
N GLN A 536 41.01 6.56 8.34
CA GLN A 536 39.99 7.45 7.80
C GLN A 536 40.52 8.89 7.62
N ILE A 537 41.31 9.38 8.55
CA ILE A 537 41.97 10.68 8.45
C ILE A 537 42.95 10.68 7.26
N ALA A 538 43.75 9.63 7.11
CA ALA A 538 44.66 9.46 5.97
C ALA A 538 43.91 9.36 4.62
N ALA A 539 42.70 8.87 4.62
CA ALA A 539 41.80 8.84 3.45
C ALA A 539 41.09 10.18 3.19
N GLY A 540 41.32 11.21 4.00
CA GLY A 540 40.80 12.56 3.81
C GLY A 540 39.49 12.86 4.57
N ALA A 541 39.15 12.07 5.58
CA ALA A 541 37.99 12.38 6.43
C ALA A 541 38.28 13.64 7.28
N THR A 542 37.35 14.58 7.26
CA THR A 542 37.43 15.83 8.04
C THR A 542 36.85 15.61 9.45
N TYR A 543 35.92 14.72 9.59
CA TYR A 543 35.31 14.29 10.86
C TYR A 543 35.23 12.77 10.93
N LEU A 544 35.18 12.25 12.14
CA LEU A 544 34.99 10.83 12.43
C LEU A 544 33.66 10.66 13.18
N ASP A 545 32.85 9.67 12.76
CA ASP A 545 31.59 9.28 13.41
C ASP A 545 31.82 8.01 14.24
#